data_e50af49e1cb2f683922b536737f41e3a
#
_entry.id   e50af49e1cb2f683922b536737f41e3a
#
_cell.length_a   1.000
_cell.length_b   1.000
_cell.length_c   1.000
_cell.angle_alpha   90.00
_cell.angle_beta   90.00
_cell.angle_gamma   90.00
#
_symmetry.space_group_name_H-M   'P 1'
#
loop_
_entity.id
_entity.type
_entity.pdbx_description
1 polymer ?
#
loop_
_entity_poly.entity_id
_entity_poly.type
_entity_poly.pdbx_seq_one_letter_code
_entity_poly.pdbx_strand_id
1 'polypeptide(L)'
;MTEYLIRNADYIAAVKPPALCSEETADGSGFCNLLKAENAGFLAPVYRLDRGVGGVMLYARTPEAAAFFSALVREHALEKEYVAILCGKPANDAGELRDLLYYDRAKNKSYVVKKARG
;
A
#
# COMPACT_ATOMS: atom_id res chain seq x y z
N MET A 1 13.67 -13.14 -5.57
CA MET A 1 13.89 -12.24 -6.72
C MET A 1 12.74 -11.25 -6.84
N THR A 2 13.05 -9.97 -6.99
CA THR A 2 12.01 -8.93 -7.11
C THR A 2 11.38 -8.95 -8.50
N GLU A 3 10.07 -8.93 -8.54
CA GLU A 3 9.33 -8.81 -9.79
C GLU A 3 9.00 -7.34 -10.04
N TYR A 4 9.64 -6.74 -11.04
CA TYR A 4 9.38 -5.38 -11.46
C TYR A 4 8.40 -5.38 -12.63
N LEU A 5 7.35 -4.55 -12.52
CA LEU A 5 6.41 -4.32 -13.62
C LEU A 5 6.81 -3.09 -14.43
N ILE A 6 7.25 -2.05 -13.75
CA ILE A 6 7.74 -0.80 -14.34
C ILE A 6 8.94 -0.34 -13.53
N ARG A 7 9.99 0.10 -14.22
CA ARG A 7 11.19 0.62 -13.57
C ARG A 7 11.81 1.68 -14.46
N ASN A 8 11.68 2.93 -14.04
CA ASN A 8 12.23 4.06 -14.79
C ASN A 8 12.87 5.07 -13.82
N ALA A 9 13.24 6.25 -14.34
CA ALA A 9 13.90 7.27 -13.53
C ALA A 9 13.01 7.89 -12.46
N ASP A 10 11.69 7.87 -12.67
CA ASP A 10 10.74 8.57 -11.81
C ASP A 10 10.08 7.67 -10.76
N TYR A 11 9.81 6.41 -11.12
CA TYR A 11 9.12 5.51 -10.20
C TYR A 11 9.37 4.04 -10.52
N ILE A 12 9.01 3.22 -9.56
CA ILE A 12 9.05 1.75 -9.66
C ILE A 12 7.65 1.23 -9.34
N ALA A 13 7.16 0.31 -10.16
CA ALA A 13 6.02 -0.55 -9.84
C ALA A 13 6.56 -1.97 -9.70
N ALA A 14 6.43 -2.54 -8.52
CA ALA A 14 6.95 -3.87 -8.21
C ALA A 14 5.94 -4.68 -7.41
N VAL A 15 6.04 -6.00 -7.49
CA VAL A 15 5.15 -6.89 -6.76
C VAL A 15 5.72 -7.17 -5.38
N LYS A 16 5.02 -6.68 -4.34
CA LYS A 16 5.38 -6.97 -2.96
C LYS A 16 4.87 -8.36 -2.58
N PRO A 17 5.75 -9.27 -2.13
CA PRO A 17 5.24 -10.53 -1.59
C PRO A 17 4.54 -10.31 -0.25
N PRO A 18 3.62 -11.21 0.14
CA PRO A 18 3.05 -11.17 1.48
C PRO A 18 4.14 -11.36 2.54
N ALA A 19 3.84 -10.96 3.76
CA ALA A 19 4.71 -11.06 4.94
C ALA A 19 5.84 -10.01 5.01
N LEU A 20 5.90 -9.05 4.10
CA LEU A 20 6.83 -7.92 4.16
C LEU A 20 6.07 -6.61 4.36
N CYS A 21 6.62 -5.71 5.19
CA CYS A 21 6.12 -4.33 5.28
C CYS A 21 6.40 -3.59 3.98
N SER A 22 5.52 -2.67 3.62
CA SER A 22 5.70 -1.84 2.42
C SER A 22 6.83 -0.83 2.58
N GLU A 23 7.04 -0.34 3.79
CA GLU A 23 7.98 0.72 4.12
C GLU A 23 9.35 0.18 4.50
N GLU A 24 10.28 1.09 4.78
CA GLU A 24 11.54 0.71 5.42
C GLU A 24 11.28 0.29 6.86
N THR A 25 11.99 -0.74 7.28
CA THR A 25 11.98 -1.20 8.67
C THR A 25 13.37 -1.08 9.25
N ALA A 26 13.44 -0.95 10.58
CA ALA A 26 14.72 -0.80 11.28
C ALA A 26 15.62 -2.03 11.11
N ASP A 27 15.04 -3.22 10.97
CA ASP A 27 15.78 -4.47 10.77
C ASP A 27 16.15 -4.74 9.31
N GLY A 28 15.76 -3.84 8.41
CA GLY A 28 16.08 -3.97 6.98
C GLY A 28 15.21 -4.95 6.19
N SER A 29 14.16 -5.49 6.79
CA SER A 29 13.35 -6.53 6.15
C SER A 29 12.18 -6.00 5.32
N GLY A 30 11.91 -4.69 5.36
CA GLY A 30 10.82 -4.11 4.58
C GLY A 30 11.06 -4.18 3.09
N PHE A 31 9.98 -4.19 2.30
CA PHE A 31 10.10 -4.25 0.86
C PHE A 31 10.84 -3.03 0.30
N CYS A 32 10.63 -1.86 0.90
CA CYS A 32 11.38 -0.65 0.53
C CYS A 32 12.89 -0.83 0.75
N ASN A 33 13.29 -1.51 1.82
CA ASN A 33 14.70 -1.81 2.07
C ASN A 33 15.28 -2.68 0.96
N LEU A 34 14.54 -3.72 0.55
CA LEU A 34 14.97 -4.62 -0.53
C LEU A 34 15.12 -3.88 -1.84
N LEU A 35 14.16 -3.01 -2.16
CA LEU A 35 14.22 -2.21 -3.40
C LEU A 35 15.38 -1.22 -3.36
N LYS A 36 15.66 -0.62 -2.21
CA LYS A 36 16.81 0.29 -2.07
C LYS A 36 18.15 -0.42 -2.26
N ALA A 37 18.23 -1.68 -1.87
CA ALA A 37 19.44 -2.48 -2.10
C ALA A 37 19.68 -2.72 -3.60
N GLU A 38 18.61 -2.79 -4.39
CA GLU A 38 18.69 -3.03 -5.84
C GLU A 38 18.69 -1.74 -6.65
N ASN A 39 18.33 -0.59 -6.04
CA ASN A 39 18.19 0.68 -6.74
C ASN A 39 18.79 1.80 -5.90
N ALA A 40 19.79 2.47 -6.43
CA ALA A 40 20.43 3.57 -5.71
C ALA A 40 19.51 4.79 -5.65
N GLY A 41 19.69 5.60 -4.59
CA GLY A 41 19.07 6.90 -4.46
C GLY A 41 17.75 6.91 -3.71
N PHE A 42 17.00 7.97 -3.90
CA PHE A 42 15.73 8.21 -3.23
C PHE A 42 14.69 7.16 -3.60
N LEU A 43 13.94 6.69 -2.61
CA LEU A 43 12.82 5.78 -2.84
C LEU A 43 11.79 5.97 -1.72
N ALA A 44 10.54 6.26 -2.10
CA ALA A 44 9.46 6.48 -1.15
C ALA A 44 8.19 5.77 -1.60
N PRO A 45 7.53 5.02 -0.71
CA PRO A 45 6.26 4.38 -1.07
C PRO A 45 5.18 5.42 -1.34
N VAL A 46 4.38 5.19 -2.36
CA VAL A 46 3.27 6.06 -2.74
C VAL A 46 2.05 5.79 -1.86
N TYR A 47 1.83 4.54 -1.53
CA TYR A 47 0.82 4.06 -0.59
C TYR A 47 1.39 2.82 0.10
N ARG A 48 0.61 2.19 0.95
CA ARG A 48 1.09 1.00 1.64
C ARG A 48 0.09 -0.13 1.54
N LEU A 49 0.62 -1.34 1.41
CA LEU A 49 -0.12 -2.57 1.61
C LEU A 49 0.27 -3.14 2.97
N ASP A 50 -0.69 -3.67 3.69
CA ASP A 50 -0.40 -4.31 4.97
C ASP A 50 0.56 -5.48 4.80
N ARG A 51 1.27 -5.85 5.87
CA ARG A 51 2.27 -6.91 5.84
C ARG A 51 1.74 -8.19 5.22
N GLY A 52 0.53 -8.60 5.57
CA GLY A 52 -0.07 -9.84 5.08
C GLY A 52 -0.57 -9.79 3.64
N VAL A 53 -0.56 -8.62 3.03
CA VAL A 53 -1.12 -8.42 1.69
C VAL A 53 0.01 -8.35 0.67
N GLY A 54 -0.06 -9.19 -0.37
CA GLY A 54 0.82 -9.10 -1.52
C GLY A 54 0.17 -8.33 -2.65
N GLY A 55 0.96 -7.80 -3.56
CA GLY A 55 0.45 -7.11 -4.73
C GLY A 55 1.33 -5.97 -5.20
N VAL A 56 0.80 -5.21 -6.14
CA VAL A 56 1.55 -4.13 -6.80
C VAL A 56 1.75 -2.96 -5.85
N MET A 57 3.00 -2.54 -5.71
CA MET A 57 3.39 -1.34 -4.95
C MET A 57 4.06 -0.36 -5.88
N LEU A 58 3.75 0.93 -5.66
CA LEU A 58 4.43 2.04 -6.36
C LEU A 58 5.39 2.73 -5.40
N TYR A 59 6.60 2.99 -5.89
CA TYR A 59 7.61 3.75 -5.15
C TYR A 59 8.12 4.88 -6.02
N ALA A 60 8.09 6.10 -5.48
CA ALA A 60 8.66 7.27 -6.17
C ALA A 60 10.17 7.26 -6.05
N ARG A 61 10.87 7.60 -7.12
CA ARG A 61 12.34 7.62 -7.14
C ARG A 61 12.92 9.03 -7.01
N THR A 62 12.06 10.05 -7.00
CA THR A 62 12.47 11.44 -6.80
C THR A 62 11.48 12.13 -5.87
N PRO A 63 11.90 13.17 -5.13
CA PRO A 63 10.96 13.96 -4.33
C PRO A 63 9.82 14.57 -5.16
N GLU A 64 10.09 14.95 -6.40
CA GLU A 64 9.10 15.52 -7.30
C GLU A 64 8.04 14.48 -7.67
N ALA A 65 8.46 13.25 -7.99
CA ALA A 65 7.53 12.16 -8.27
C ALA A 65 6.73 11.80 -7.01
N ALA A 66 7.37 11.81 -5.83
CA ALA A 66 6.67 11.56 -4.57
C ALA A 66 5.56 12.58 -4.34
N ALA A 67 5.83 13.86 -4.59
CA ALA A 67 4.83 14.92 -4.45
C ALA A 67 3.69 14.74 -5.46
N PHE A 68 4.00 14.39 -6.70
CA PHE A 68 3.01 14.13 -7.75
C PHE A 68 2.06 12.99 -7.35
N PHE A 69 2.63 11.85 -6.94
CA PHE A 69 1.81 10.70 -6.55
C PHE A 69 1.03 10.96 -5.26
N SER A 70 1.61 11.69 -4.31
CA SER A 70 0.90 12.06 -3.09
C SER A 70 -0.34 12.89 -3.38
N ALA A 71 -0.26 13.79 -4.35
CA ALA A 71 -1.41 14.57 -4.79
C ALA A 71 -2.50 13.66 -5.41
N LEU A 72 -2.10 12.70 -6.24
CA LEU A 72 -3.06 11.74 -6.82
C LEU A 72 -3.78 10.92 -5.74
N VAL A 73 -3.06 10.46 -4.72
CA VAL A 73 -3.65 9.71 -3.62
C VAL A 73 -4.62 10.59 -2.83
N ARG A 74 -4.21 11.83 -2.53
CA ARG A 74 -5.04 12.77 -1.76
C ARG A 74 -6.33 13.13 -2.50
N GLU A 75 -6.27 13.20 -3.81
CA GLU A 75 -7.41 13.54 -4.68
C GLU A 75 -8.24 12.31 -5.08
N HIS A 76 -7.91 11.13 -4.57
CA HIS A 76 -8.55 9.87 -4.92
C HIS A 76 -8.50 9.57 -6.43
N ALA A 77 -7.46 10.05 -7.11
CA ALA A 77 -7.27 9.85 -8.55
C ALA A 77 -6.52 8.56 -8.88
N LEU A 78 -5.95 7.90 -7.87
CA LEU A 78 -5.26 6.62 -8.04
C LEU A 78 -6.26 5.49 -7.78
N GLU A 79 -6.58 4.73 -8.84
CA GLU A 79 -7.49 3.60 -8.72
C GLU A 79 -6.75 2.36 -8.23
N LYS A 80 -7.35 1.63 -7.29
CA LYS A 80 -6.80 0.41 -6.73
C LYS A 80 -7.82 -0.71 -6.77
N GLU A 81 -7.38 -1.88 -7.21
CA GLU A 81 -8.20 -3.08 -7.24
C GLU A 81 -7.53 -4.18 -6.42
N TYR A 82 -8.34 -4.93 -5.68
CA TYR A 82 -7.87 -6.00 -4.83
C TYR A 82 -8.68 -7.26 -5.06
N VAL A 83 -8.04 -8.40 -4.83
CA VAL A 83 -8.71 -9.70 -4.76
C VAL A 83 -8.63 -10.19 -3.33
N ALA A 84 -9.76 -10.64 -2.79
CA ALA A 84 -9.82 -11.15 -1.43
C ALA A 84 -10.55 -12.48 -1.40
N ILE A 85 -10.13 -13.35 -0.49
CA ILE A 85 -10.81 -14.60 -0.20
C ILE A 85 -11.75 -14.35 0.97
N LEU A 86 -13.03 -14.66 0.80
CA LEU A 86 -14.05 -14.42 1.80
C LEU A 86 -14.50 -15.71 2.47
N CYS A 87 -14.91 -15.60 3.73
CA CYS A 87 -15.59 -16.68 4.44
C CYS A 87 -17.07 -16.61 4.09
N GLY A 88 -17.52 -17.48 3.19
CA GLY A 88 -18.90 -17.51 2.75
C GLY A 88 -19.16 -16.66 1.52
N LYS A 89 -20.42 -16.59 1.12
CA LYS A 89 -20.86 -15.89 -0.08
C LYS A 89 -21.50 -14.55 0.31
N PRO A 90 -21.11 -13.43 -0.32
CA PRO A 90 -21.78 -12.15 -0.07
C PRO A 90 -23.25 -12.22 -0.50
N ALA A 91 -24.07 -11.38 0.12
CA ALA A 91 -25.50 -11.30 -0.20
C ALA A 91 -25.75 -10.88 -1.65
N ASN A 92 -24.88 -10.03 -2.20
CA ASN A 92 -24.97 -9.54 -3.58
C ASN A 92 -23.67 -9.81 -4.32
N ASP A 93 -23.75 -9.99 -5.64
CA ASP A 93 -22.56 -10.21 -6.47
C ASP A 93 -21.70 -8.95 -6.61
N ALA A 94 -22.32 -7.79 -6.46
CA ALA A 94 -21.64 -6.51 -6.52
C ALA A 94 -22.32 -5.51 -5.59
N GLY A 95 -21.59 -4.53 -5.13
CA GLY A 95 -22.13 -3.50 -4.25
C GLY A 95 -21.06 -2.57 -3.77
N GLU A 96 -21.46 -1.60 -2.96
CA GLU A 96 -20.58 -0.62 -2.36
C GLU A 96 -20.77 -0.62 -0.86
N LEU A 97 -19.67 -0.62 -0.12
CA LEU A 97 -19.66 -0.50 1.33
C LEU A 97 -19.01 0.84 1.67
N ARG A 98 -19.72 1.65 2.46
CA ARG A 98 -19.20 2.93 2.97
C ARG A 98 -19.33 2.94 4.47
N ASP A 99 -18.19 2.93 5.15
CA ASP A 99 -18.16 2.84 6.60
C ASP A 99 -17.15 3.85 7.16
N LEU A 100 -17.46 4.35 8.36
CA LEU A 100 -16.49 5.06 9.15
C LEU A 100 -15.67 4.03 9.93
N LEU A 101 -14.35 4.14 9.83
CA LEU A 101 -13.46 3.23 10.51
C LEU A 101 -12.71 3.95 11.64
N TYR A 102 -12.57 3.24 12.74
CA TYR A 102 -11.73 3.67 13.87
C TYR A 102 -10.60 2.64 14.02
N TYR A 103 -9.36 3.13 14.02
CA TYR A 103 -8.20 2.28 14.24
C TYR A 103 -7.76 2.38 15.70
N ASP A 104 -7.81 1.26 16.40
CA ASP A 104 -7.36 1.13 17.77
C ASP A 104 -5.89 0.68 17.77
N ARG A 105 -4.98 1.61 18.07
CA ARG A 105 -3.54 1.33 18.06
C ARG A 105 -3.13 0.30 19.10
N ALA A 106 -3.80 0.29 20.25
CA ALA A 106 -3.46 -0.66 21.31
C ALA A 106 -3.76 -2.11 20.90
N LYS A 107 -4.87 -2.32 20.18
CA LYS A 107 -5.29 -3.64 19.71
C LYS A 107 -4.83 -3.95 18.28
N ASN A 108 -4.29 -2.95 17.58
CA ASN A 108 -3.92 -3.05 16.17
C ASN A 108 -5.09 -3.56 15.32
N LYS A 109 -6.28 -2.98 15.53
CA LYS A 109 -7.51 -3.35 14.83
C LYS A 109 -8.31 -2.14 14.41
N SER A 110 -8.97 -2.24 13.26
CA SER A 110 -9.93 -1.27 12.78
C SER A 110 -11.35 -1.76 13.05
N TYR A 111 -12.22 -0.85 13.45
CA TYR A 111 -13.62 -1.14 13.73
C TYR A 111 -14.51 -0.21 12.93
N VAL A 112 -15.65 -0.73 12.47
CA VAL A 112 -16.71 0.10 11.90
C VAL A 112 -17.41 0.81 13.06
N VAL A 113 -17.50 2.14 12.97
CA VAL A 113 -18.12 2.98 14.00
C VAL A 113 -19.20 3.88 13.40
N LYS A 114 -20.14 4.30 14.22
CA LYS A 114 -21.26 5.17 13.79
C LYS A 114 -20.87 6.64 13.77
N LYS A 115 -19.89 7.04 14.59
CA LYS A 115 -19.39 8.41 14.69
C LYS A 115 -17.88 8.40 14.59
N ALA A 116 -17.31 9.43 13.94
CA ALA A 116 -15.88 9.61 13.91
C ALA A 116 -15.33 9.76 15.34
N ARG A 117 -14.22 9.07 15.63
CA ARG A 117 -13.49 9.17 16.89
C ARG A 117 -12.15 9.83 16.61
N GLY A 118 -11.85 10.87 17.40
CA GLY A 118 -10.64 11.65 17.24
C GLY A 118 -9.34 10.95 17.56
#